data_4b70a17f91cea25a44cb7b465305b458
#
_entry.id   4b70a17f91cea25a44cb7b465305b458
#
_cell.length_a   1.000
_cell.length_b   1.000
_cell.length_c   1.000
_cell.angle_alpha   90.00
_cell.angle_beta   90.00
_cell.angle_gamma   90.00
#
_symmetry.space_group_name_H-M   'P 1'
#
loop_
_entity.id
_entity.type
_entity.pdbx_description
1 polymer ?
#
loop_
_entity_poly.entity_id
_entity_poly.type
_entity_poly.pdbx_seq_one_letter_code
_entity_poly.pdbx_strand_id
1 'polypeptide(L)'
;PNIPIVSEETVDFQKKNTHSTFWLIDPIDGTREYIAGQDEYTINAALILNYIPTIGLVGAPKKNRLFYSFGKNNSFMIENNQTIKLNCKKKTTKGKIFAVSGAEKPAPLILDVMKKYNIESFTPMHSSYKFCVIATGEFDFYAAKERAYEWDYAAGHAIAENAGAIITTLDNQPFKYGKSDYKNLSLIIKRNEILDV
;
A
#
# COMPACT_ATOMS: atom_id res chain seq x y z
N PRO A 1 2.24 -10.63 24.69
CA PRO A 1 3.03 -9.41 24.76
C PRO A 1 2.12 -8.21 24.48
N ASN A 2 2.26 -7.15 25.29
CA ASN A 2 1.55 -5.88 25.05
C ASN A 2 2.29 -5.14 23.92
N ILE A 3 1.85 -5.31 22.68
CA ILE A 3 2.37 -4.57 21.52
C ILE A 3 1.59 -3.25 21.45
N PRO A 4 2.27 -2.08 21.45
CA PRO A 4 1.62 -0.79 21.33
C PRO A 4 0.77 -0.68 20.06
N ILE A 5 -0.33 0.06 20.15
CA ILE A 5 -1.22 0.35 19.02
C ILE A 5 -1.14 1.85 18.73
N VAL A 6 -0.92 2.19 17.47
CA VAL A 6 -1.02 3.53 16.92
C VAL A 6 -2.14 3.52 15.88
N SER A 7 -3.16 4.34 16.09
CA SER A 7 -4.30 4.44 15.19
C SER A 7 -4.53 5.90 14.81
N GLU A 8 -4.98 6.16 13.59
CA GLU A 8 -5.35 7.49 13.11
C GLU A 8 -6.28 8.21 14.10
N GLU A 9 -7.29 7.52 14.63
CA GLU A 9 -8.33 8.09 15.51
C GLU A 9 -7.85 8.38 16.93
N THR A 10 -6.71 7.82 17.36
CA THR A 10 -6.23 7.93 18.74
C THR A 10 -4.81 8.45 18.89
N VAL A 11 -4.14 8.73 17.77
CA VAL A 11 -2.75 9.20 17.76
C VAL A 11 -2.62 10.58 18.44
N ASP A 12 -1.65 10.69 19.32
CA ASP A 12 -1.27 11.96 19.91
C ASP A 12 -0.02 12.50 19.20
N PHE A 13 -0.22 13.45 18.30
CA PHE A 13 0.88 14.05 17.52
C PHE A 13 1.88 14.88 18.34
N GLN A 14 1.58 15.16 19.61
CA GLN A 14 2.55 15.81 20.52
C GLN A 14 3.57 14.79 21.05
N LYS A 15 3.25 13.50 21.02
CA LYS A 15 4.13 12.41 21.42
C LYS A 15 4.84 11.82 20.22
N LYS A 16 6.17 11.84 20.24
CA LYS A 16 6.98 11.18 19.23
C LYS A 16 6.87 9.67 19.35
N ASN A 17 6.80 8.97 18.22
CA ASN A 17 6.93 7.54 18.22
C ASN A 17 8.33 7.12 18.69
N THR A 18 8.39 6.20 19.62
CA THR A 18 9.63 5.61 20.17
C THR A 18 9.69 4.09 19.97
N HIS A 19 8.67 3.52 19.33
CA HIS A 19 8.53 2.08 19.19
C HIS A 19 9.11 1.59 17.84
N SER A 20 9.90 0.52 17.90
CA SER A 20 10.35 -0.22 16.71
C SER A 20 9.37 -1.35 16.34
N THR A 21 8.52 -1.75 17.30
CA THR A 21 7.51 -2.81 17.15
C THR A 21 6.18 -2.31 17.67
N PHE A 22 5.17 -2.23 16.80
CA PHE A 22 3.85 -1.68 17.12
C PHE A 22 2.83 -2.04 16.04
N TRP A 23 1.54 -1.95 16.38
CA TRP A 23 0.45 -2.00 15.41
C TRP A 23 0.17 -0.60 14.85
N LEU A 24 -0.04 -0.53 13.54
CA LEU A 24 -0.60 0.63 12.84
C LEU A 24 -2.01 0.27 12.37
N ILE A 25 -2.98 1.10 12.73
CA ILE A 25 -4.39 0.87 12.38
C ILE A 25 -4.99 2.13 11.76
N ASP A 26 -5.63 1.96 10.63
CA ASP A 26 -6.53 2.94 10.03
C ASP A 26 -7.92 2.31 9.94
N PRO A 27 -8.86 2.75 10.77
CA PRO A 27 -10.22 2.18 10.78
C PRO A 27 -11.00 2.44 9.50
N ILE A 28 -10.75 3.55 8.81
CA ILE A 28 -11.40 3.91 7.53
C ILE A 28 -10.47 4.78 6.68
N ASP A 29 -9.59 4.15 5.91
CA ASP A 29 -8.81 4.84 4.87
C ASP A 29 -9.71 5.14 3.65
N GLY A 30 -9.74 6.39 3.24
CA GLY A 30 -10.67 6.89 2.25
C GLY A 30 -11.98 7.37 2.88
N THR A 31 -11.91 8.12 3.98
CA THR A 31 -13.08 8.66 4.70
C THR A 31 -14.01 9.49 3.79
N ARG A 32 -13.45 10.21 2.81
CA ARG A 32 -14.26 10.99 1.84
C ARG A 32 -15.11 10.09 0.96
N GLU A 33 -14.51 9.02 0.45
CA GLU A 33 -15.15 8.01 -0.39
C GLU A 33 -16.21 7.27 0.41
N TYR A 34 -15.92 6.94 1.67
CA TYR A 34 -16.88 6.31 2.59
C TYR A 34 -18.11 7.21 2.83
N ILE A 35 -17.91 8.50 3.16
CA ILE A 35 -19.00 9.45 3.39
C ILE A 35 -19.83 9.68 2.11
N ALA A 36 -19.17 9.70 0.95
CA ALA A 36 -19.81 9.83 -0.35
C ALA A 36 -20.52 8.55 -0.83
N GLY A 37 -20.48 7.45 -0.06
CA GLY A 37 -21.05 6.16 -0.43
C GLY A 37 -20.34 5.44 -1.57
N GLN A 38 -19.11 5.85 -1.89
CA GLN A 38 -18.28 5.24 -2.92
C GLN A 38 -17.65 3.94 -2.44
N ASP A 39 -17.11 3.16 -3.39
CA ASP A 39 -16.64 1.79 -3.15
C ASP A 39 -15.16 1.68 -2.74
N GLU A 40 -14.43 2.79 -2.74
CA GLU A 40 -12.96 2.81 -2.61
C GLU A 40 -12.48 3.28 -1.24
N TYR A 41 -12.98 2.64 -0.19
CA TYR A 41 -12.43 2.78 1.16
C TYR A 41 -11.95 1.43 1.68
N THR A 42 -10.99 1.46 2.62
CA THR A 42 -10.43 0.25 3.21
C THR A 42 -10.31 0.37 4.73
N ILE A 43 -10.21 -0.78 5.39
CA ILE A 43 -9.89 -0.92 6.81
C ILE A 43 -8.51 -1.55 6.88
N ASN A 44 -7.58 -0.91 7.56
CA ASN A 44 -6.17 -1.30 7.51
C ASN A 44 -5.64 -1.64 8.90
N ALA A 45 -4.90 -2.76 9.02
CA ALA A 45 -4.11 -3.08 10.20
C ALA A 45 -2.76 -3.69 9.79
N ALA A 46 -1.67 -3.19 10.37
CA ALA A 46 -0.33 -3.70 10.12
C ALA A 46 0.46 -3.90 11.40
N LEU A 47 1.18 -5.01 11.50
CA LEU A 47 2.20 -5.20 12.53
C LEU A 47 3.56 -4.79 11.99
N ILE A 48 4.15 -3.80 12.62
CA ILE A 48 5.52 -3.37 12.37
C ILE A 48 6.45 -4.12 13.32
N LEU A 49 7.46 -4.79 12.77
CA LEU A 49 8.54 -5.42 13.54
C LEU A 49 9.88 -4.83 13.11
N ASN A 50 10.59 -4.22 14.04
CA ASN A 50 11.89 -3.57 13.76
C ASN A 50 11.81 -2.60 12.58
N TYR A 51 10.80 -1.72 12.60
CA TYR A 51 10.53 -0.71 11.56
C TYR A 51 10.09 -1.27 10.19
N ILE A 52 9.82 -2.59 10.09
CA ILE A 52 9.42 -3.27 8.84
C ILE A 52 7.97 -3.76 8.96
N PRO A 53 7.10 -3.51 7.98
CA PRO A 53 5.74 -4.02 7.98
C PRO A 53 5.76 -5.52 7.67
N THR A 54 5.42 -6.34 8.66
CA THR A 54 5.58 -7.80 8.57
C THR A 54 4.26 -8.52 8.37
N ILE A 55 3.20 -8.06 9.08
CA ILE A 55 1.83 -8.57 8.91
C ILE A 55 0.99 -7.42 8.38
N GLY A 56 0.15 -7.70 7.40
CA GLY A 56 -0.80 -6.74 6.85
C GLY A 56 -2.19 -7.35 6.72
N LEU A 57 -3.20 -6.55 7.01
CA LEU A 57 -4.61 -6.85 6.78
C LEU A 57 -5.26 -5.62 6.15
N VAL A 58 -5.89 -5.80 4.99
CA VAL A 58 -6.68 -4.76 4.30
C VAL A 58 -8.04 -5.33 3.95
N GLY A 59 -9.08 -4.81 4.58
CA GLY A 59 -10.46 -5.08 4.21
C GLY A 59 -10.95 -4.04 3.20
N ALA A 60 -11.53 -4.47 2.09
CA ALA A 60 -12.22 -3.64 1.10
C ALA A 60 -13.70 -4.04 1.04
N PRO A 61 -14.56 -3.56 1.97
CA PRO A 61 -15.90 -4.12 2.19
C PRO A 61 -16.80 -4.02 0.96
N LYS A 62 -16.78 -2.89 0.26
CA LYS A 62 -17.61 -2.69 -0.95
C LYS A 62 -17.13 -3.48 -2.17
N LYS A 63 -15.87 -3.94 -2.15
CA LYS A 63 -15.33 -4.83 -3.18
C LYS A 63 -15.50 -6.31 -2.81
N ASN A 64 -16.03 -6.61 -1.61
CA ASN A 64 -16.13 -7.97 -1.05
C ASN A 64 -14.79 -8.72 -1.07
N ARG A 65 -13.70 -8.00 -0.75
CA ARG A 65 -12.32 -8.51 -0.73
C ARG A 65 -11.68 -8.29 0.62
N LEU A 66 -10.97 -9.28 1.12
CA LEU A 66 -10.11 -9.20 2.29
C LEU A 66 -8.71 -9.67 1.90
N PHE A 67 -7.72 -8.84 2.15
CA PHE A 67 -6.31 -9.14 1.87
C PHE A 67 -5.55 -9.29 3.18
N TYR A 68 -4.64 -10.25 3.25
CA TYR A 68 -3.77 -10.41 4.41
C TYR A 68 -2.44 -11.03 4.05
N SER A 69 -1.42 -10.74 4.87
CA SER A 69 -0.08 -11.34 4.73
C SER A 69 0.58 -11.53 6.10
N PHE A 70 1.48 -12.51 6.17
CA PHE A 70 2.26 -12.83 7.38
C PHE A 70 3.66 -13.33 7.06
N GLY A 71 4.42 -12.56 6.30
CA GLY A 71 5.80 -12.84 5.92
C GLY A 71 5.97 -13.21 4.44
N LYS A 72 7.21 -13.27 4.01
CA LYS A 72 7.60 -13.42 2.60
C LYS A 72 6.90 -14.60 1.92
N ASN A 73 6.31 -14.35 0.75
CA ASN A 73 5.54 -15.31 -0.05
C ASN A 73 4.25 -15.83 0.62
N ASN A 74 3.83 -15.23 1.73
CA ASN A 74 2.57 -15.52 2.41
C ASN A 74 1.65 -14.31 2.35
N SER A 75 1.12 -14.04 1.18
CA SER A 75 0.13 -13.02 0.90
C SER A 75 -1.08 -13.65 0.22
N PHE A 76 -2.28 -13.28 0.68
CA PHE A 76 -3.53 -13.94 0.32
C PHE A 76 -4.65 -12.91 0.14
N MET A 77 -5.64 -13.27 -0.67
CA MET A 77 -6.91 -12.57 -0.79
C MET A 77 -8.04 -13.57 -0.53
N ILE A 78 -9.06 -13.13 0.20
CA ILE A 78 -10.36 -13.82 0.28
C ILE A 78 -11.33 -13.04 -0.58
N GLU A 79 -11.91 -13.73 -1.56
CA GLU A 79 -12.95 -13.23 -2.44
C GLU A 79 -13.94 -14.36 -2.70
N ASN A 80 -15.25 -14.07 -2.62
CA ASN A 80 -16.32 -15.08 -2.82
C ASN A 80 -16.13 -16.36 -1.97
N ASN A 81 -15.72 -16.22 -0.71
CA ASN A 81 -15.40 -17.31 0.23
C ASN A 81 -14.26 -18.23 -0.22
N GLN A 82 -13.46 -17.81 -1.18
CA GLN A 82 -12.27 -18.54 -1.63
C GLN A 82 -11.00 -17.81 -1.19
N THR A 83 -10.03 -18.56 -0.67
CA THR A 83 -8.69 -18.04 -0.35
C THR A 83 -7.79 -18.22 -1.55
N ILE A 84 -7.27 -17.11 -2.06
CA ILE A 84 -6.38 -17.06 -3.23
C ILE A 84 -5.00 -16.60 -2.76
N LYS A 85 -3.98 -17.39 -3.03
CA LYS A 85 -2.59 -16.99 -2.78
C LYS A 85 -2.15 -15.95 -3.81
N LEU A 86 -1.65 -14.82 -3.32
CA LEU A 86 -1.21 -13.71 -4.17
C LEU A 86 0.23 -13.92 -4.66
N ASN A 87 0.46 -13.50 -5.90
CA ASN A 87 1.78 -13.46 -6.51
C ASN A 87 1.76 -12.43 -7.65
N CYS A 88 2.27 -11.24 -7.39
CA CYS A 88 2.28 -10.14 -8.36
C CYS A 88 3.16 -10.39 -9.60
N LYS A 89 4.00 -11.44 -9.60
CA LYS A 89 4.84 -11.83 -10.74
C LYS A 89 4.07 -12.51 -11.88
N LYS A 90 2.83 -12.96 -11.61
CA LYS A 90 2.03 -13.74 -12.59
C LYS A 90 1.28 -12.84 -13.57
N LYS A 91 1.94 -11.93 -14.28
CA LYS A 91 1.26 -11.16 -15.29
C LYS A 91 1.36 -11.79 -16.68
N THR A 92 0.26 -11.71 -17.42
CA THR A 92 0.09 -12.32 -18.74
C THR A 92 0.27 -11.35 -19.91
N THR A 93 0.24 -10.02 -19.68
CA THR A 93 0.31 -9.02 -20.75
C THR A 93 1.75 -8.59 -21.01
N LYS A 94 2.30 -9.01 -22.15
CA LYS A 94 3.63 -8.58 -22.61
C LYS A 94 3.65 -7.09 -22.95
N GLY A 95 4.60 -6.35 -22.38
CA GLY A 95 5.01 -5.02 -22.85
C GLY A 95 4.18 -3.82 -22.38
N LYS A 96 2.98 -3.99 -21.79
CA LYS A 96 2.18 -2.86 -21.31
C LYS A 96 2.14 -2.82 -19.78
N ILE A 97 2.49 -1.66 -19.19
CA ILE A 97 2.44 -1.42 -17.74
C ILE A 97 1.10 -0.78 -17.40
N PHE A 98 0.34 -1.39 -16.48
CA PHE A 98 -0.90 -0.83 -15.96
C PHE A 98 -0.61 -0.16 -14.62
N ALA A 99 -0.77 1.15 -14.57
CA ALA A 99 -0.54 1.94 -13.36
C ALA A 99 -1.84 2.37 -12.68
N VAL A 100 -1.76 2.56 -11.36
CA VAL A 100 -2.77 3.29 -10.60
C VAL A 100 -2.20 4.61 -10.09
N SER A 101 -3.07 5.57 -9.84
CA SER A 101 -2.72 6.87 -9.26
C SER A 101 -3.66 7.20 -8.10
N GLY A 102 -3.14 7.80 -7.04
CA GLY A 102 -3.94 8.31 -5.93
C GLY A 102 -4.71 9.61 -6.23
N ALA A 103 -4.71 10.06 -7.48
CA ALA A 103 -5.43 11.25 -7.93
C ALA A 103 -5.72 11.19 -9.43
N GLU A 104 -6.83 11.80 -9.85
CA GLU A 104 -7.14 12.00 -11.27
C GLU A 104 -6.11 12.90 -11.99
N LYS A 105 -5.55 13.86 -11.25
CA LYS A 105 -4.50 14.77 -11.71
C LYS A 105 -3.27 14.61 -10.82
N PRO A 106 -2.35 13.67 -11.15
CA PRO A 106 -1.13 13.47 -10.37
C PRO A 106 -0.24 14.72 -10.38
N ALA A 107 0.55 14.88 -9.32
CA ALA A 107 1.53 15.96 -9.25
C ALA A 107 2.59 15.79 -10.34
N PRO A 108 3.21 16.89 -10.83
CA PRO A 108 4.25 16.85 -11.87
C PRO A 108 5.35 15.84 -11.57
N LEU A 109 5.85 15.80 -10.34
CA LEU A 109 6.84 14.81 -9.89
C LEU A 109 6.40 13.36 -10.18
N ILE A 110 5.14 13.01 -9.95
CA ILE A 110 4.63 11.64 -10.19
C ILE A 110 4.49 11.37 -11.69
N LEU A 111 4.09 12.37 -12.48
CA LEU A 111 4.05 12.25 -13.94
C LEU A 111 5.46 12.02 -14.53
N ASP A 112 6.46 12.72 -14.00
CA ASP A 112 7.87 12.53 -14.39
C ASP A 112 8.37 11.12 -14.01
N VAL A 113 8.00 10.62 -12.84
CA VAL A 113 8.30 9.24 -12.44
C VAL A 113 7.61 8.25 -13.38
N MET A 114 6.32 8.41 -13.66
CA MET A 114 5.59 7.53 -14.59
C MET A 114 6.25 7.52 -15.98
N LYS A 115 6.69 8.68 -16.48
CA LYS A 115 7.37 8.81 -17.75
C LYS A 115 8.68 8.03 -17.81
N LYS A 116 9.48 8.02 -16.72
CA LYS A 116 10.70 7.20 -16.64
C LYS A 116 10.41 5.70 -16.83
N TYR A 117 9.27 5.22 -16.39
CA TYR A 117 8.85 3.83 -16.54
C TYR A 117 8.01 3.58 -17.80
N ASN A 118 7.98 4.51 -18.76
CA ASN A 118 7.20 4.42 -20.00
C ASN A 118 5.70 4.16 -19.74
N ILE A 119 5.14 4.77 -18.69
CA ILE A 119 3.74 4.67 -18.31
C ILE A 119 2.98 5.82 -18.96
N GLU A 120 2.13 5.50 -19.94
CA GLU A 120 1.36 6.47 -20.72
C GLU A 120 -0.02 6.75 -20.13
N SER A 121 -0.55 5.82 -19.33
CA SER A 121 -1.89 5.92 -18.76
C SER A 121 -1.96 5.28 -17.37
N PHE A 122 -2.90 5.75 -16.58
CA PHE A 122 -3.16 5.23 -15.24
C PHE A 122 -4.66 5.23 -14.93
N THR A 123 -5.06 4.44 -13.95
CA THR A 123 -6.41 4.43 -13.38
C THR A 123 -6.37 5.15 -12.03
N PRO A 124 -7.17 6.21 -11.81
CA PRO A 124 -7.36 6.79 -10.49
C PRO A 124 -7.93 5.76 -9.53
N MET A 125 -7.42 5.74 -8.30
CA MET A 125 -7.86 4.80 -7.26
C MET A 125 -7.53 5.36 -5.88
N HIS A 126 -8.43 5.18 -4.91
CA HIS A 126 -8.28 5.70 -3.56
C HIS A 126 -7.86 4.60 -2.57
N SER A 127 -7.61 4.98 -1.32
CA SER A 127 -7.24 4.13 -0.17
C SER A 127 -6.04 3.20 -0.38
N SER A 128 -5.77 2.35 0.59
CA SER A 128 -4.79 1.26 0.54
C SER A 128 -5.09 0.20 -0.53
N TYR A 129 -6.27 0.21 -1.12
CA TYR A 129 -6.66 -0.72 -2.17
C TYR A 129 -5.67 -0.73 -3.35
N LYS A 130 -5.00 0.41 -3.62
CA LYS A 130 -3.92 0.52 -4.62
C LYS A 130 -2.79 -0.50 -4.45
N PHE A 131 -2.40 -0.76 -3.21
CA PHE A 131 -1.38 -1.77 -2.90
C PHE A 131 -1.88 -3.19 -3.19
N CYS A 132 -3.15 -3.43 -2.86
CA CYS A 132 -3.79 -4.73 -3.02
C CYS A 132 -3.90 -5.14 -4.48
N VAL A 133 -4.30 -4.22 -5.38
CA VAL A 133 -4.42 -4.53 -6.81
C VAL A 133 -3.06 -4.75 -7.49
N ILE A 134 -1.96 -4.24 -6.92
CA ILE A 134 -0.62 -4.60 -7.36
C ILE A 134 -0.23 -5.99 -6.83
N ALA A 135 -0.58 -6.30 -5.58
CA ALA A 135 -0.34 -7.62 -4.99
C ALA A 135 -1.05 -8.74 -5.76
N THR A 136 -2.25 -8.49 -6.30
CA THR A 136 -2.99 -9.44 -7.15
C THR A 136 -2.40 -9.57 -8.56
N GLY A 137 -1.62 -8.58 -9.02
CA GLY A 137 -1.16 -8.48 -10.40
C GLY A 137 -2.19 -7.89 -11.37
N GLU A 138 -3.32 -7.34 -10.87
CA GLU A 138 -4.28 -6.58 -11.68
C GLU A 138 -3.64 -5.29 -12.23
N PHE A 139 -2.77 -4.68 -11.44
CA PHE A 139 -1.96 -3.52 -11.80
C PHE A 139 -0.48 -3.77 -11.52
N ASP A 140 0.39 -2.92 -12.10
CA ASP A 140 1.82 -3.13 -12.11
C ASP A 140 2.61 -2.09 -11.35
N PHE A 141 2.05 -0.89 -11.22
CA PHE A 141 2.80 0.28 -10.77
C PHE A 141 1.92 1.27 -10.01
N TYR A 142 2.47 1.82 -8.94
CA TYR A 142 1.94 2.98 -8.23
C TYR A 142 3.10 3.85 -7.74
N ALA A 143 2.98 5.15 -7.88
CA ALA A 143 3.88 6.10 -7.24
C ALA A 143 3.10 7.19 -6.52
N ALA A 144 3.62 7.62 -5.37
CA ALA A 144 3.03 8.68 -4.57
C ALA A 144 4.09 9.66 -4.09
N LYS A 145 3.71 10.95 -4.07
CA LYS A 145 4.49 11.95 -3.35
C LYS A 145 4.24 11.85 -1.85
N GLU A 146 5.12 12.46 -1.08
CA GLU A 146 4.96 12.63 0.36
C GLU A 146 3.64 13.32 0.70
N ARG A 147 2.72 12.62 1.40
CA ARG A 147 1.43 13.17 1.83
C ARG A 147 0.66 12.32 2.84
N ALA A 148 0.81 11.01 2.81
CA ALA A 148 0.03 10.06 3.60
C ALA A 148 0.73 9.75 4.92
N TYR A 149 -0.02 9.25 5.89
CA TYR A 149 0.52 8.75 7.13
C TYR A 149 0.89 7.26 7.04
N GLU A 150 1.63 6.78 8.02
CA GLU A 150 2.12 5.40 8.04
C GLU A 150 1.00 4.36 8.05
N TRP A 151 -0.11 4.63 8.75
CA TRP A 151 -1.28 3.74 8.80
C TRP A 151 -2.00 3.59 7.46
N ASP A 152 -1.91 4.59 6.55
CA ASP A 152 -2.48 4.51 5.20
C ASP A 152 -1.74 3.48 4.32
N TYR A 153 -0.46 3.21 4.59
CA TYR A 153 0.38 2.42 3.70
C TYR A 153 0.83 1.07 4.27
N ALA A 154 1.04 0.98 5.58
CA ALA A 154 1.75 -0.15 6.19
C ALA A 154 1.11 -1.52 5.90
N ALA A 155 -0.22 -1.62 5.98
CA ALA A 155 -0.94 -2.87 5.72
C ALA A 155 -0.83 -3.30 4.25
N GLY A 156 -1.11 -2.36 3.33
CA GLY A 156 -0.98 -2.59 1.89
C GLY A 156 0.46 -2.90 1.49
N HIS A 157 1.45 -2.21 2.08
CA HIS A 157 2.88 -2.48 1.88
C HIS A 157 3.22 -3.93 2.23
N ALA A 158 2.90 -4.39 3.45
CA ALA A 158 3.16 -5.76 3.86
C ALA A 158 2.54 -6.79 2.89
N ILE A 159 1.32 -6.54 2.42
CA ILE A 159 0.62 -7.42 1.48
C ILE A 159 1.33 -7.45 0.12
N ALA A 160 1.66 -6.28 -0.44
CA ALA A 160 2.27 -6.18 -1.76
C ALA A 160 3.71 -6.73 -1.78
N GLU A 161 4.54 -6.40 -0.78
CA GLU A 161 5.90 -6.90 -0.65
C GLU A 161 5.93 -8.42 -0.47
N ASN A 162 5.06 -8.96 0.40
CA ASN A 162 4.95 -10.41 0.61
C ASN A 162 4.37 -11.16 -0.60
N ALA A 163 3.67 -10.47 -1.51
CA ALA A 163 3.25 -10.98 -2.82
C ALA A 163 4.36 -10.90 -3.89
N GLY A 164 5.49 -10.25 -3.59
CA GLY A 164 6.67 -10.14 -4.45
C GLY A 164 6.82 -8.80 -5.18
N ALA A 165 6.07 -7.78 -4.82
CA ALA A 165 6.30 -6.41 -5.29
C ALA A 165 7.57 -5.81 -4.68
N ILE A 166 8.15 -4.83 -5.35
CA ILE A 166 9.24 -4.00 -4.85
C ILE A 166 8.64 -2.67 -4.39
N ILE A 167 8.98 -2.27 -3.16
CA ILE A 167 8.53 -1.01 -2.57
C ILE A 167 9.75 -0.24 -2.07
N THR A 168 9.94 0.96 -2.61
CA THR A 168 11.06 1.84 -2.27
C THR A 168 10.59 3.29 -2.16
N THR A 169 11.43 4.14 -1.61
CA THR A 169 11.34 5.59 -1.83
C THR A 169 11.68 5.96 -3.27
N LEU A 170 11.46 7.21 -3.69
CA LEU A 170 11.80 7.67 -5.05
C LEU A 170 13.31 7.63 -5.34
N ASP A 171 14.14 7.66 -4.33
CA ASP A 171 15.60 7.53 -4.41
C ASP A 171 16.09 6.09 -4.18
N ASN A 172 15.20 5.11 -4.38
CA ASN A 172 15.48 3.67 -4.28
C ASN A 172 15.96 3.19 -2.90
N GLN A 173 15.61 3.91 -1.82
CA GLN A 173 15.91 3.45 -0.46
C GLN A 173 14.79 2.56 0.09
N PRO A 174 15.11 1.65 1.03
CA PRO A 174 14.10 0.85 1.72
C PRO A 174 13.06 1.73 2.42
N PHE A 175 11.78 1.41 2.25
CA PHE A 175 10.69 2.14 2.87
C PHE A 175 10.45 1.62 4.29
N LYS A 176 10.70 2.47 5.30
CA LYS A 176 10.59 2.11 6.72
C LYS A 176 9.49 2.87 7.44
N TYR A 177 9.03 2.30 8.54
CA TYR A 177 8.00 2.83 9.43
C TYR A 177 8.57 3.26 10.78
N GLY A 178 7.75 3.86 11.63
CA GLY A 178 8.19 4.32 12.95
C GLY A 178 8.81 5.72 12.96
N LYS A 179 8.45 6.55 11.98
CA LYS A 179 8.87 7.96 11.94
C LYS A 179 8.22 8.74 13.09
N SER A 180 8.91 9.76 13.57
CA SER A 180 8.48 10.52 14.77
C SER A 180 7.13 11.22 14.62
N ASP A 181 6.72 11.55 13.41
CA ASP A 181 5.47 12.23 13.05
C ASP A 181 4.54 11.35 12.21
N TYR A 182 4.88 10.07 12.02
CA TYR A 182 4.16 9.08 11.22
C TYR A 182 3.94 9.46 9.74
N LYS A 183 4.60 10.50 9.23
CA LYS A 183 4.45 10.90 7.82
C LYS A 183 5.28 10.02 6.89
N ASN A 184 4.65 9.60 5.82
CA ASN A 184 5.30 8.83 4.79
C ASN A 184 6.09 9.71 3.82
N LEU A 185 7.24 9.18 3.41
CA LEU A 185 8.00 9.71 2.28
C LEU A 185 7.30 9.40 0.96
N SER A 186 7.80 9.98 -0.13
CA SER A 186 7.42 9.56 -1.48
C SER A 186 7.80 8.11 -1.72
N LEU A 187 6.96 7.36 -2.45
CA LEU A 187 7.20 5.94 -2.68
C LEU A 187 6.92 5.52 -4.13
N ILE A 188 7.55 4.42 -4.52
CA ILE A 188 7.22 3.63 -5.70
C ILE A 188 6.88 2.21 -5.25
N ILE A 189 5.82 1.66 -5.82
CA ILE A 189 5.49 0.24 -5.79
C ILE A 189 5.49 -0.26 -7.21
N LYS A 190 6.23 -1.33 -7.47
CA LYS A 190 6.27 -1.95 -8.80
C LYS A 190 6.40 -3.45 -8.71
N ARG A 191 5.91 -4.16 -9.74
CA ARG A 191 6.24 -5.57 -9.91
C ARG A 191 7.72 -5.73 -10.18
N ASN A 192 8.30 -6.82 -9.73
CA ASN A 192 9.74 -7.09 -9.84
C ASN A 192 10.27 -7.11 -11.29
N GLU A 193 9.40 -7.32 -12.27
CA GLU A 193 9.77 -7.40 -13.69
C GLU A 193 9.81 -6.02 -14.40
N ILE A 194 9.42 -4.95 -13.72
CA ILE A 194 9.55 -3.59 -14.23
C ILE A 194 10.95 -3.10 -13.88
N LEU A 195 11.83 -3.12 -14.86
CA LEU A 195 13.20 -2.64 -14.72
C LEU A 195 13.23 -1.12 -14.60
N ASP A 196 14.18 -0.61 -13.80
CA ASP A 196 14.54 0.81 -13.80
C ASP A 196 15.15 1.15 -15.18
N VAL A 197 14.61 2.16 -15.83
CA VAL A 197 15.08 2.64 -17.14
C VAL A 197 16.10 3.76 -16.92
#